data_8db80f18b72dc533db114a7dd7856b84
#
_entry.id   8db80f18b72dc533db114a7dd7856b84
#
_cell.length_a   1.000
_cell.length_b   1.000
_cell.length_c   1.000
_cell.angle_alpha   90.00
_cell.angle_beta   90.00
_cell.angle_gamma   90.00
#
_symmetry.space_group_name_H-M   'P 1'
#
loop_
_entity.id
_entity.type
_entity.pdbx_description
1 polymer ?
#
loop_
_entity_poly.entity_id
_entity_poly.type
_entity_poly.pdbx_seq_one_letter_code
_entity_poly.pdbx_strand_id
1 'polypeptide(L)'
;MKNEVTSIICPVCNISPARKDSPNKTSTVITDLESGEIICSKCGIVINDRIEDSKRPDSRTFGNEQDYNKIRLGPPTSIAYHDMGLSTTIGRTHRDASGRKLDAATYSKMQRLRTWDLRTQPHKSTSRSLMIAFYKLYGLKDRLGLPDAVVEKAAYIYRKAQQRGLVRGRTIDSILSAAVYAACRELGIPKTLNEVAQASSIREKRISKAYRILNLEFGMSIPMLDPMKCIVKVANKISLNEKIKRKAMGLMSQVTEKEISAGKDPMGLAATVIYICCLKADEDKTQIEIAKAAGVTEVTVRNRYKDLKNKLEFLN
;
A
#
# COMPACT_ATOMS: atom_id res chain seq x y z
N MET A 1 -25.16 -31.33 22.37
CA MET A 1 -25.37 -31.26 20.93
C MET A 1 -24.28 -32.12 20.31
N LYS A 2 -24.67 -33.25 19.69
CA LYS A 2 -23.77 -34.25 19.13
C LYS A 2 -23.07 -33.68 17.90
N ASN A 3 -21.75 -33.69 17.89
CA ASN A 3 -20.93 -33.35 16.72
C ASN A 3 -21.18 -34.41 15.65
N GLU A 4 -21.92 -34.09 14.61
CA GLU A 4 -21.96 -34.88 13.39
C GLU A 4 -20.61 -34.71 12.67
N VAL A 5 -19.75 -35.70 12.87
CA VAL A 5 -18.57 -35.89 12.03
C VAL A 5 -19.13 -36.43 10.72
N THR A 6 -19.30 -35.56 9.72
CA THR A 6 -19.60 -35.97 8.34
C THR A 6 -18.53 -36.95 7.89
N SER A 7 -18.90 -38.23 7.77
CA SER A 7 -18.00 -39.29 7.32
C SER A 7 -17.68 -39.00 5.85
N ILE A 8 -16.44 -38.65 5.57
CA ILE A 8 -15.93 -38.43 4.21
C ILE A 8 -15.86 -39.83 3.55
N ILE A 9 -16.82 -40.18 2.72
CA ILE A 9 -16.90 -41.47 2.01
C ILE A 9 -16.58 -41.24 0.54
N CYS A 10 -15.65 -42.02 -0.01
CA CYS A 10 -15.38 -41.95 -1.46
C CYS A 10 -16.62 -42.42 -2.24
N PRO A 11 -17.16 -41.63 -3.19
CA PRO A 11 -18.39 -41.98 -3.94
C PRO A 11 -18.22 -43.18 -4.89
N VAL A 12 -16.97 -43.51 -5.28
CA VAL A 12 -16.70 -44.62 -6.21
C VAL A 12 -16.30 -45.90 -5.48
N CYS A 13 -15.47 -45.80 -4.45
CA CYS A 13 -14.97 -46.97 -3.74
C CYS A 13 -15.78 -47.34 -2.50
N ASN A 14 -16.72 -46.51 -2.07
CA ASN A 14 -17.51 -46.63 -0.82
C ASN A 14 -16.68 -46.87 0.45
N ILE A 15 -15.48 -46.39 0.46
CA ILE A 15 -14.54 -46.57 1.58
C ILE A 15 -14.59 -45.35 2.49
N SER A 16 -14.88 -45.58 3.78
CA SER A 16 -14.81 -44.58 4.82
C SER A 16 -13.39 -44.46 5.40
N PRO A 17 -12.94 -43.29 5.87
CA PRO A 17 -11.66 -43.14 6.54
C PRO A 17 -11.64 -44.03 7.77
N ALA A 18 -10.53 -44.78 7.97
CA ALA A 18 -10.33 -45.64 9.13
C ALA A 18 -10.38 -44.79 10.42
N ARG A 19 -11.18 -45.20 11.40
CA ARG A 19 -11.14 -44.62 12.75
C ARG A 19 -9.74 -44.75 13.34
N LYS A 20 -9.29 -43.73 14.07
CA LYS A 20 -7.94 -43.59 14.62
C LYS A 20 -7.47 -44.69 15.60
N ASP A 21 -8.27 -45.71 15.86
CA ASP A 21 -8.04 -46.67 16.97
C ASP A 21 -7.42 -48.00 16.55
N SER A 22 -6.88 -48.14 15.33
CA SER A 22 -6.17 -49.38 14.98
C SER A 22 -4.79 -49.10 14.33
N PRO A 23 -3.69 -49.65 14.87
CA PRO A 23 -2.32 -49.27 14.48
C PRO A 23 -1.85 -49.81 13.11
N ASN A 24 -2.67 -50.49 12.31
CA ASN A 24 -2.20 -51.21 11.11
C ASN A 24 -3.09 -51.07 9.87
N LYS A 25 -3.80 -49.95 9.68
CA LYS A 25 -4.49 -49.68 8.40
C LYS A 25 -4.01 -48.39 7.76
N THR A 26 -3.32 -48.52 6.64
CA THR A 26 -2.99 -47.41 5.73
C THR A 26 -4.20 -46.53 5.51
N SER A 27 -4.05 -45.24 5.78
CA SER A 27 -5.09 -44.24 5.54
C SER A 27 -5.52 -44.27 4.07
N THR A 28 -6.77 -44.61 3.82
CA THR A 28 -7.33 -44.74 2.47
C THR A 28 -7.62 -43.38 1.84
N VAL A 29 -7.35 -42.29 2.57
CA VAL A 29 -7.57 -40.92 2.15
C VAL A 29 -6.29 -40.12 2.41
N ILE A 30 -5.81 -39.46 1.36
CA ILE A 30 -4.63 -38.58 1.41
C ILE A 30 -5.13 -37.13 1.45
N THR A 31 -4.63 -36.39 2.40
CA THR A 31 -4.91 -34.94 2.51
C THR A 31 -3.68 -34.19 2.02
N ASP A 32 -3.83 -33.47 0.93
CA ASP A 32 -2.79 -32.55 0.45
C ASP A 32 -2.96 -31.21 1.16
N LEU A 33 -1.91 -30.79 1.87
CA LEU A 33 -1.92 -29.53 2.62
C LEU A 33 -1.61 -28.31 1.76
N GLU A 34 -1.00 -28.49 0.57
CA GLU A 34 -0.65 -27.40 -0.33
C GLU A 34 -1.83 -26.99 -1.19
N SER A 35 -2.54 -27.96 -1.79
CA SER A 35 -3.73 -27.72 -2.61
C SER A 35 -5.01 -27.61 -1.79
N GLY A 36 -5.03 -28.12 -0.56
CA GLY A 36 -6.22 -28.21 0.28
C GLY A 36 -7.23 -29.27 -0.20
N GLU A 37 -6.75 -30.29 -0.91
CA GLU A 37 -7.57 -31.34 -1.47
C GLU A 37 -7.55 -32.62 -0.63
N ILE A 38 -8.69 -33.31 -0.61
CA ILE A 38 -8.82 -34.63 0.00
C ILE A 38 -9.01 -35.66 -1.13
N ILE A 39 -8.00 -36.53 -1.30
CA ILE A 39 -7.92 -37.47 -2.42
C ILE A 39 -8.06 -38.90 -1.92
N CYS A 40 -8.81 -39.73 -2.63
CA CYS A 40 -8.88 -41.16 -2.35
C CYS A 40 -7.62 -41.86 -2.85
N SER A 41 -6.89 -42.58 -1.97
CA SER A 41 -5.64 -43.28 -2.32
C SER A 41 -5.83 -44.46 -3.30
N LYS A 42 -7.05 -45.00 -3.46
CA LYS A 42 -7.32 -46.13 -4.35
C LYS A 42 -7.72 -45.72 -5.76
N CYS A 43 -8.60 -44.76 -5.92
CA CYS A 43 -9.15 -44.36 -7.23
C CYS A 43 -8.67 -42.99 -7.71
N GLY A 44 -7.93 -42.23 -6.88
CA GLY A 44 -7.42 -40.91 -7.25
C GLY A 44 -8.49 -39.81 -7.35
N ILE A 45 -9.75 -40.11 -7.00
CA ILE A 45 -10.81 -39.11 -7.04
C ILE A 45 -10.65 -38.10 -5.92
N VAL A 46 -10.71 -36.82 -6.24
CA VAL A 46 -10.82 -35.73 -5.28
C VAL A 46 -12.18 -35.76 -4.62
N ILE A 47 -12.24 -36.05 -3.35
CA ILE A 47 -13.48 -36.16 -2.56
C ILE A 47 -13.94 -34.77 -2.14
N ASN A 48 -12.99 -33.93 -1.79
CA ASN A 48 -13.22 -32.52 -1.45
C ASN A 48 -12.06 -31.68 -2.00
N ASP A 49 -12.36 -30.65 -2.75
CA ASP A 49 -11.39 -29.72 -3.35
C ASP A 49 -10.98 -28.59 -2.43
N ARG A 50 -11.62 -28.48 -1.25
CA ARG A 50 -11.25 -27.51 -0.21
C ARG A 50 -11.43 -28.09 1.18
N ILE A 51 -10.35 -28.10 1.95
CA ILE A 51 -10.40 -28.40 3.38
C ILE A 51 -10.97 -27.17 4.08
N GLU A 52 -12.24 -27.21 4.42
CA GLU A 52 -12.82 -26.21 5.31
C GLU A 52 -12.37 -26.50 6.74
N ASP A 53 -11.65 -25.56 7.33
CA ASP A 53 -11.29 -25.62 8.74
C ASP A 53 -12.57 -25.39 9.57
N SER A 54 -13.26 -26.49 9.92
CA SER A 54 -14.54 -26.47 10.66
C SER A 54 -14.46 -25.74 12.02
N LYS A 55 -13.27 -25.40 12.47
CA LYS A 55 -13.03 -24.65 13.71
C LYS A 55 -13.11 -23.15 13.54
N ARG A 56 -13.16 -22.63 12.32
CA ARG A 56 -13.26 -21.19 12.04
C ARG A 56 -14.33 -20.93 11.00
N PRO A 57 -15.49 -20.34 11.39
CA PRO A 57 -16.42 -19.82 10.41
C PRO A 57 -15.73 -18.68 9.64
N ASP A 58 -15.33 -18.96 8.42
CA ASP A 58 -14.82 -17.97 7.47
C ASP A 58 -16.01 -17.16 6.96
N SER A 59 -16.51 -16.23 7.78
CA SER A 59 -17.51 -15.31 7.30
C SER A 59 -16.79 -14.23 6.45
N ARG A 60 -16.75 -14.46 5.14
CA ARG A 60 -16.42 -13.41 4.19
C ARG A 60 -17.52 -12.37 4.25
N THR A 61 -17.22 -11.26 4.92
CA THR A 61 -18.15 -10.14 5.03
C THR A 61 -17.98 -9.24 3.82
N PHE A 62 -18.98 -9.23 2.96
CA PHE A 62 -19.07 -8.31 1.84
C PHE A 62 -19.77 -7.03 2.29
N GLY A 63 -19.00 -6.07 2.81
CA GLY A 63 -19.38 -4.65 2.76
C GLY A 63 -20.39 -4.09 3.76
N ASN A 64 -20.97 -4.86 4.68
CA ASN A 64 -21.88 -4.31 5.70
C ASN A 64 -21.16 -4.12 7.03
N GLU A 65 -21.23 -2.90 7.62
CA GLU A 65 -20.62 -2.56 8.92
C GLU A 65 -21.03 -3.52 10.04
N GLN A 66 -22.22 -4.13 9.96
CA GLN A 66 -22.71 -5.10 10.94
C GLN A 66 -21.94 -6.44 10.91
N ASP A 67 -21.29 -6.77 9.81
CA ASP A 67 -20.58 -8.02 9.65
C ASP A 67 -19.13 -7.96 10.17
N TYR A 68 -18.53 -6.78 10.32
CA TYR A 68 -17.21 -6.63 10.95
C TYR A 68 -17.15 -7.19 12.36
N ASN A 69 -18.27 -7.20 13.10
CA ASN A 69 -18.34 -7.77 14.44
C ASN A 69 -18.32 -9.31 14.45
N LYS A 70 -18.50 -9.97 13.30
CA LYS A 70 -18.46 -11.43 13.15
C LYS A 70 -17.07 -11.93 12.78
N ILE A 71 -16.18 -11.04 12.35
CA ILE A 71 -14.79 -11.39 12.00
C ILE A 71 -14.04 -11.70 13.29
N ARG A 72 -13.74 -12.97 13.51
CA ARG A 72 -12.94 -13.43 14.66
C ARG A 72 -11.43 -13.34 14.42
N LEU A 73 -11.03 -13.04 13.19
CA LEU A 73 -9.64 -12.82 12.83
C LEU A 73 -9.25 -11.39 13.21
N GLY A 74 -8.13 -11.24 13.91
CA GLY A 74 -7.53 -9.94 14.18
C GLY A 74 -7.11 -9.24 12.87
N PRO A 75 -6.77 -7.94 12.93
CA PRO A 75 -6.24 -7.24 11.77
C PRO A 75 -4.98 -7.95 11.25
N PRO A 76 -4.71 -7.91 9.93
CA PRO A 76 -3.51 -8.53 9.37
C PRO A 76 -2.26 -7.93 9.99
N THR A 77 -1.24 -8.74 10.17
CA THR A 77 0.06 -8.26 10.66
C THR A 77 0.65 -7.32 9.62
N SER A 78 1.03 -6.11 10.05
CA SER A 78 1.65 -5.11 9.18
C SER A 78 2.73 -4.36 9.94
N ILE A 79 3.82 -4.04 9.25
CA ILE A 79 4.92 -3.21 9.77
C ILE A 79 4.45 -1.77 10.01
N ALA A 80 3.37 -1.35 9.37
CA ALA A 80 2.78 -0.03 9.54
C ALA A 80 2.02 0.16 10.86
N TYR A 81 1.75 -0.91 11.61
CA TYR A 81 1.26 -0.80 12.99
C TYR A 81 2.42 -0.70 13.98
N HIS A 82 2.28 0.09 15.03
CA HIS A 82 3.34 0.29 16.05
C HIS A 82 3.76 -1.01 16.73
N ASP A 83 2.82 -1.92 16.92
CA ASP A 83 2.93 -3.25 17.53
C ASP A 83 2.93 -4.40 16.51
N MET A 84 2.99 -4.11 15.21
CA MET A 84 2.88 -5.05 14.10
C MET A 84 1.54 -5.80 14.04
N GLY A 85 0.49 -5.29 14.72
CA GLY A 85 -0.80 -5.94 14.81
C GLY A 85 -0.87 -7.08 15.84
N LEU A 86 0.10 -7.18 16.75
CA LEU A 86 0.17 -8.24 17.75
C LEU A 86 -0.66 -7.94 19.00
N SER A 87 -0.94 -6.68 19.31
CA SER A 87 -1.76 -6.33 20.46
C SER A 87 -3.25 -6.42 20.14
N THR A 88 -4.01 -6.95 21.09
CA THR A 88 -5.47 -6.94 21.04
C THR A 88 -5.99 -5.67 21.68
N THR A 89 -7.06 -5.10 21.14
CA THR A 89 -7.74 -3.93 21.69
C THR A 89 -9.16 -4.30 22.10
N ILE A 90 -9.58 -3.81 23.26
CA ILE A 90 -10.97 -3.99 23.71
C ILE A 90 -11.85 -3.00 22.95
N GLY A 91 -12.80 -3.51 22.16
CA GLY A 91 -13.72 -2.71 21.35
C GLY A 91 -14.46 -1.65 22.18
N ARG A 92 -14.71 -0.50 21.57
CA ARG A 92 -15.43 0.62 22.23
C ARG A 92 -16.94 0.46 22.24
N THR A 93 -17.49 -0.53 21.54
CA THR A 93 -18.91 -0.79 21.47
C THR A 93 -19.45 -1.28 22.82
N HIS A 94 -20.62 -0.77 23.22
CA HIS A 94 -21.31 -1.18 24.43
C HIS A 94 -22.38 -2.26 24.13
N ARG A 95 -22.06 -3.12 23.17
CA ARG A 95 -22.94 -4.19 22.70
C ARG A 95 -22.22 -5.52 22.79
N ASP A 96 -22.97 -6.56 23.08
CA ASP A 96 -22.50 -7.94 23.04
C ASP A 96 -22.35 -8.44 21.58
N ALA A 97 -21.73 -9.58 21.37
CA ALA A 97 -21.58 -10.22 20.05
C ALA A 97 -22.93 -10.48 19.35
N SER A 98 -24.01 -10.57 20.11
CA SER A 98 -25.41 -10.69 19.60
C SER A 98 -26.05 -9.32 19.27
N GLY A 99 -25.33 -8.20 19.40
CA GLY A 99 -25.85 -6.84 19.18
C GLY A 99 -26.69 -6.25 20.30
N ARG A 100 -26.90 -6.98 21.41
CA ARG A 100 -27.66 -6.50 22.57
C ARG A 100 -26.84 -5.52 23.42
N LYS A 101 -27.46 -4.52 24.02
CA LYS A 101 -26.80 -3.60 24.95
C LYS A 101 -26.32 -4.38 26.18
N LEU A 102 -25.10 -4.06 26.64
CA LEU A 102 -24.55 -4.65 27.85
C LEU A 102 -25.33 -4.20 29.07
N ASP A 103 -25.51 -5.12 30.03
CA ASP A 103 -26.05 -4.81 31.35
C ASP A 103 -25.14 -3.84 32.11
N ALA A 104 -25.71 -3.03 33.04
CA ALA A 104 -24.99 -1.99 33.77
C ALA A 104 -23.75 -2.54 34.51
N ALA A 105 -23.87 -3.72 35.13
CA ALA A 105 -22.74 -4.38 35.82
C ALA A 105 -21.63 -4.78 34.87
N THR A 106 -21.97 -5.36 33.71
CA THR A 106 -21.03 -5.75 32.68
C THR A 106 -20.38 -4.53 32.00
N TYR A 107 -21.15 -3.49 31.76
CA TYR A 107 -20.67 -2.21 31.26
C TYR A 107 -19.60 -1.59 32.18
N SER A 108 -19.85 -1.53 33.49
CA SER A 108 -18.87 -1.02 34.46
C SER A 108 -17.58 -1.85 34.47
N LYS A 109 -17.68 -3.19 34.41
CA LYS A 109 -16.52 -4.08 34.29
C LYS A 109 -15.74 -3.83 33.00
N MET A 110 -16.42 -3.68 31.87
CA MET A 110 -15.79 -3.40 30.58
C MET A 110 -15.09 -2.04 30.55
N GLN A 111 -15.66 -1.00 31.15
CA GLN A 111 -14.99 0.29 31.29
C GLN A 111 -13.69 0.18 32.11
N ARG A 112 -13.75 -0.57 33.22
CA ARG A 112 -12.56 -0.84 34.03
C ARG A 112 -11.48 -1.60 33.25
N LEU A 113 -11.87 -2.64 32.50
CA LEU A 113 -10.94 -3.39 31.64
C LEU A 113 -10.31 -2.50 30.56
N ARG A 114 -11.08 -1.64 29.90
CA ARG A 114 -10.56 -0.67 28.92
C ARG A 114 -9.56 0.30 29.55
N THR A 115 -9.83 0.74 30.76
CA THR A 115 -8.89 1.61 31.49
C THR A 115 -7.57 0.90 31.78
N TRP A 116 -7.62 -0.38 32.15
CA TRP A 116 -6.42 -1.20 32.34
C TRP A 116 -5.71 -1.48 31.03
N ASP A 117 -6.43 -1.79 29.97
CA ASP A 117 -5.87 -1.97 28.61
C ASP A 117 -5.11 -0.72 28.16
N LEU A 118 -5.71 0.47 28.31
CA LEU A 118 -5.04 1.74 28.01
C LEU A 118 -3.79 1.98 28.89
N ARG A 119 -3.80 1.55 30.14
CA ARG A 119 -2.64 1.68 31.05
C ARG A 119 -1.53 0.70 30.73
N THR A 120 -1.84 -0.49 30.19
CA THR A 120 -0.85 -1.51 29.77
C THR A 120 -0.26 -1.23 28.41
N GLN A 121 -0.87 -0.31 27.62
CA GLN A 121 -0.31 0.11 26.35
C GLN A 121 1.10 0.71 26.50
N PRO A 122 1.94 0.68 25.48
CA PRO A 122 3.38 0.84 25.62
C PRO A 122 3.79 2.16 26.31
N HIS A 123 4.39 2.04 27.47
CA HIS A 123 4.91 3.16 28.25
C HIS A 123 6.25 3.69 27.72
N LYS A 124 6.96 2.94 26.86
CA LYS A 124 8.23 3.38 26.27
C LYS A 124 7.99 4.56 25.33
N SER A 125 8.78 5.61 25.49
CA SER A 125 8.70 6.81 24.64
C SER A 125 8.88 6.51 23.14
N THR A 126 9.68 5.51 22.81
CA THR A 126 9.89 5.03 21.44
C THR A 126 8.63 4.43 20.81
N SER A 127 7.90 3.59 21.54
CA SER A 127 6.66 2.97 21.05
C SER A 127 5.54 4.01 20.90
N ARG A 128 5.47 4.98 21.84
CA ARG A 128 4.52 6.09 21.73
C ARG A 128 4.81 6.97 20.52
N SER A 129 6.10 7.25 20.25
CA SER A 129 6.51 7.98 19.05
C SER A 129 6.15 7.24 17.77
N LEU A 130 6.29 5.90 17.73
CA LEU A 130 5.86 5.07 16.59
C LEU A 130 4.35 5.15 16.37
N MET A 131 3.56 5.04 17.43
CA MET A 131 2.11 5.13 17.35
C MET A 131 1.68 6.46 16.72
N ILE A 132 2.25 7.58 17.19
CA ILE A 132 1.96 8.91 16.63
C ILE A 132 2.42 9.00 15.17
N ALA A 133 3.61 8.50 14.85
CA ALA A 133 4.14 8.53 13.49
C ALA A 133 3.26 7.73 12.52
N PHE A 134 2.84 6.53 12.89
CA PHE A 134 2.02 5.70 12.00
C PHE A 134 0.59 6.19 11.87
N TYR A 135 0.01 6.78 12.92
CA TYR A 135 -1.25 7.50 12.77
C TYR A 135 -1.16 8.61 11.70
N LYS A 136 -0.08 9.41 11.74
CA LYS A 136 0.16 10.43 10.73
C LYS A 136 0.47 9.84 9.34
N LEU A 137 1.11 8.67 9.29
CA LEU A 137 1.39 7.95 8.04
C LEU A 137 0.10 7.57 7.32
N TYR A 138 -0.88 7.05 8.04
CA TYR A 138 -2.21 6.75 7.47
C TYR A 138 -2.91 8.02 6.97
N GLY A 139 -2.84 9.12 7.72
CA GLY A 139 -3.34 10.40 7.24
C GLY A 139 -2.66 10.90 5.96
N LEU A 140 -1.36 10.65 5.79
CA LEU A 140 -0.65 10.94 4.53
C LEU A 140 -1.04 9.98 3.40
N LYS A 141 -1.28 8.69 3.71
CA LYS A 141 -1.81 7.71 2.77
C LYS A 141 -3.09 8.22 2.12
N ASP A 142 -4.05 8.63 2.94
CA ASP A 142 -5.36 9.08 2.48
C ASP A 142 -5.26 10.36 1.64
N ARG A 143 -4.50 11.35 2.10
CA ARG A 143 -4.32 12.63 1.37
C ARG A 143 -3.60 12.47 0.04
N LEU A 144 -2.64 11.56 -0.04
CA LEU A 144 -1.83 11.32 -1.25
C LEU A 144 -2.39 10.20 -2.12
N GLY A 145 -3.37 9.43 -1.65
CA GLY A 145 -3.88 8.25 -2.34
C GLY A 145 -2.78 7.21 -2.59
N LEU A 146 -2.07 6.78 -1.53
CA LEU A 146 -0.95 5.86 -1.65
C LEU A 146 -1.40 4.40 -1.49
N PRO A 147 -0.86 3.46 -2.26
CA PRO A 147 -1.08 2.03 -2.06
C PRO A 147 -0.41 1.53 -0.77
N ASP A 148 -0.92 0.42 -0.22
CA ASP A 148 -0.42 -0.17 1.03
C ASP A 148 1.06 -0.54 0.97
N ALA A 149 1.56 -0.99 -0.17
CA ALA A 149 2.97 -1.28 -0.38
C ALA A 149 3.90 -0.09 -0.06
N VAL A 150 3.48 1.15 -0.43
CA VAL A 150 4.24 2.37 -0.08
C VAL A 150 4.20 2.63 1.40
N VAL A 151 3.05 2.42 2.04
CA VAL A 151 2.87 2.63 3.48
C VAL A 151 3.76 1.68 4.28
N GLU A 152 3.80 0.42 3.92
CA GLU A 152 4.66 -0.58 4.55
C GLU A 152 6.15 -0.26 4.37
N LYS A 153 6.54 0.11 3.14
CA LYS A 153 7.93 0.50 2.86
C LYS A 153 8.32 1.77 3.61
N ALA A 154 7.45 2.77 3.68
CA ALA A 154 7.68 3.99 4.44
C ALA A 154 7.79 3.70 5.95
N ALA A 155 6.94 2.81 6.47
CA ALA A 155 7.01 2.35 7.86
C ALA A 155 8.32 1.63 8.16
N TYR A 156 8.79 0.77 7.25
CA TYR A 156 10.09 0.11 7.37
C TYR A 156 11.25 1.13 7.44
N ILE A 157 11.28 2.10 6.52
CA ILE A 157 12.31 3.15 6.50
C ILE A 157 12.27 3.96 7.79
N TYR A 158 11.07 4.33 8.26
CA TYR A 158 10.90 5.09 9.49
C TYR A 158 11.35 4.32 10.74
N ARG A 159 11.02 3.03 10.86
CA ARG A 159 11.49 2.16 11.96
C ARG A 159 13.01 2.07 12.00
N LYS A 160 13.62 1.86 10.84
CA LYS A 160 15.08 1.83 10.69
C LYS A 160 15.72 3.17 11.08
N ALA A 161 15.09 4.29 10.69
CA ALA A 161 15.53 5.63 11.09
C ALA A 161 15.44 5.85 12.61
N GLN A 162 14.38 5.35 13.23
CA GLN A 162 14.21 5.42 14.68
C GLN A 162 15.24 4.58 15.43
N GLN A 163 15.52 3.35 14.98
CA GLN A 163 16.53 2.46 15.56
C GLN A 163 17.93 3.09 15.52
N ARG A 164 18.28 3.78 14.44
CA ARG A 164 19.55 4.51 14.30
C ARG A 164 19.55 5.89 14.99
N GLY A 165 18.48 6.25 15.68
CA GLY A 165 18.38 7.51 16.41
C GLY A 165 18.28 8.77 15.55
N LEU A 166 18.04 8.64 14.23
CA LEU A 166 17.96 9.76 13.29
C LEU A 166 16.78 10.70 13.53
N VAL A 167 15.78 10.23 14.28
CA VAL A 167 14.60 11.02 14.65
C VAL A 167 14.91 12.03 15.75
N ARG A 168 15.97 11.81 16.57
CA ARG A 168 16.33 12.70 17.65
C ARG A 168 16.75 14.07 17.10
N GLY A 169 16.23 15.13 17.72
CA GLY A 169 16.49 16.52 17.29
C GLY A 169 15.75 16.94 16.00
N ARG A 170 14.86 16.11 15.47
CA ARG A 170 14.06 16.39 14.27
C ARG A 170 12.58 16.16 14.53
N THR A 171 11.73 16.80 13.73
CA THR A 171 10.28 16.57 13.84
C THR A 171 9.91 15.21 13.23
N ILE A 172 9.04 14.47 13.91
CA ILE A 172 8.50 13.20 13.43
C ILE A 172 7.98 13.34 11.99
N ASP A 173 7.23 14.41 11.76
CA ASP A 173 6.61 14.69 10.47
C ASP A 173 7.62 14.85 9.33
N SER A 174 8.77 15.50 9.59
CA SER A 174 9.79 15.70 8.53
C SER A 174 10.45 14.39 8.11
N ILE A 175 10.79 13.52 9.08
CA ILE A 175 11.38 12.22 8.78
C ILE A 175 10.36 11.29 8.14
N LEU A 176 9.12 11.32 8.62
CA LEU A 176 8.03 10.51 8.07
C LEU A 176 7.72 10.89 6.62
N SER A 177 7.57 12.18 6.33
CA SER A 177 7.34 12.67 4.96
C SER A 177 8.50 12.33 4.03
N ALA A 178 9.74 12.41 4.52
CA ALA A 178 10.90 11.99 3.76
C ALA A 178 10.93 10.47 3.51
N ALA A 179 10.51 9.66 4.50
CA ALA A 179 10.38 8.21 4.34
C ALA A 179 9.29 7.84 3.31
N VAL A 180 8.15 8.54 3.33
CA VAL A 180 7.09 8.37 2.31
C VAL A 180 7.60 8.75 0.93
N TYR A 181 8.30 9.87 0.79
CA TYR A 181 8.89 10.28 -0.49
C TYR A 181 9.91 9.26 -1.00
N ALA A 182 10.79 8.75 -0.13
CA ALA A 182 11.77 7.71 -0.47
C ALA A 182 11.08 6.42 -0.93
N ALA A 183 10.05 5.97 -0.21
CA ALA A 183 9.26 4.79 -0.57
C ALA A 183 8.54 4.95 -1.93
N CYS A 184 7.95 6.12 -2.20
CA CYS A 184 7.34 6.41 -3.50
C CYS A 184 8.39 6.32 -4.64
N ARG A 185 9.59 6.87 -4.42
CA ARG A 185 10.67 6.83 -5.42
C ARG A 185 11.15 5.42 -5.67
N GLU A 186 11.36 4.62 -4.62
CA GLU A 186 11.82 3.24 -4.71
C GLU A 186 10.80 2.33 -5.42
N LEU A 187 9.51 2.52 -5.18
CA LEU A 187 8.43 1.80 -5.86
C LEU A 187 8.04 2.40 -7.22
N GLY A 188 8.72 3.45 -7.65
CA GLY A 188 8.51 4.08 -8.94
C GLY A 188 7.16 4.77 -9.09
N ILE A 189 6.59 5.27 -7.99
CA ILE A 189 5.36 6.06 -8.00
C ILE A 189 5.70 7.53 -8.19
N PRO A 190 5.17 8.23 -9.22
CA PRO A 190 5.56 9.58 -9.57
C PRO A 190 4.91 10.63 -8.64
N LYS A 191 5.31 10.65 -7.35
CA LYS A 191 4.94 11.73 -6.41
C LYS A 191 6.06 12.76 -6.34
N THR A 192 5.71 14.04 -6.43
CA THR A 192 6.67 15.15 -6.32
C THR A 192 6.91 15.51 -4.86
N LEU A 193 8.08 16.10 -4.57
CA LEU A 193 8.40 16.58 -3.24
C LEU A 193 7.40 17.64 -2.75
N ASN A 194 6.94 18.50 -3.68
CA ASN A 194 5.95 19.53 -3.40
C ASN A 194 4.58 18.94 -3.01
N GLU A 195 4.11 17.89 -3.69
CA GLU A 195 2.86 17.19 -3.31
C GLU A 195 2.94 16.62 -1.90
N VAL A 196 4.07 16.00 -1.55
CA VAL A 196 4.28 15.47 -0.19
C VAL A 196 4.36 16.62 0.83
N ALA A 197 4.98 17.74 0.48
CA ALA A 197 5.07 18.92 1.33
C ALA A 197 3.69 19.53 1.61
N GLN A 198 2.85 19.66 0.60
CA GLN A 198 1.48 20.14 0.73
C GLN A 198 0.63 19.21 1.59
N ALA A 199 0.70 17.88 1.35
CA ALA A 199 -0.05 16.90 2.12
C ALA A 199 0.37 16.84 3.59
N SER A 200 1.67 17.01 3.88
CA SER A 200 2.21 16.99 5.25
C SER A 200 2.19 18.35 5.95
N SER A 201 1.85 19.44 5.22
CA SER A 201 1.91 20.82 5.72
C SER A 201 3.31 21.23 6.23
N ILE A 202 4.36 20.68 5.63
CA ILE A 202 5.76 20.94 5.99
C ILE A 202 6.46 21.64 4.82
N ARG A 203 7.38 22.54 5.13
CA ARG A 203 8.20 23.20 4.11
C ARG A 203 9.05 22.17 3.36
N GLU A 204 9.05 22.23 2.03
CA GLU A 204 9.78 21.34 1.14
C GLU A 204 11.27 21.21 1.51
N LYS A 205 11.92 22.33 1.85
CA LYS A 205 13.33 22.34 2.28
C LYS A 205 13.62 21.43 3.49
N ARG A 206 12.67 21.29 4.42
CA ARG A 206 12.82 20.40 5.58
C ARG A 206 12.74 18.93 5.18
N ILE A 207 11.82 18.60 4.29
CA ILE A 207 11.66 17.24 3.76
C ILE A 207 12.87 16.84 2.93
N SER A 208 13.36 17.73 2.06
CA SER A 208 14.55 17.52 1.25
C SER A 208 15.81 17.28 2.12
N LYS A 209 15.98 18.05 3.19
CA LYS A 209 17.08 17.84 4.16
C LYS A 209 16.97 16.49 4.85
N ALA A 210 15.77 16.12 5.33
CA ALA A 210 15.52 14.83 5.96
C ALA A 210 15.75 13.67 4.98
N TYR A 211 15.29 13.79 3.73
CA TYR A 211 15.50 12.81 2.68
C TYR A 211 16.99 12.56 2.39
N ARG A 212 17.80 13.63 2.28
CA ARG A 212 19.26 13.49 2.07
C ARG A 212 19.92 12.74 3.21
N ILE A 213 19.53 13.01 4.46
CA ILE A 213 20.04 12.30 5.63
C ILE A 213 19.68 10.81 5.56
N LEU A 214 18.42 10.48 5.28
CA LEU A 214 17.99 9.09 5.14
C LEU A 214 18.74 8.36 4.02
N ASN A 215 18.93 9.03 2.89
CA ASN A 215 19.64 8.45 1.75
C ASN A 215 21.12 8.17 2.07
N LEU A 216 21.81 9.09 2.70
CA LEU A 216 23.21 8.94 3.10
C LEU A 216 23.40 7.84 4.14
N GLU A 217 22.55 7.84 5.19
CA GLU A 217 22.68 6.88 6.29
C GLU A 217 22.30 5.44 5.92
N PHE A 218 21.39 5.27 4.96
CA PHE A 218 20.94 3.95 4.56
C PHE A 218 21.59 3.45 3.28
N GLY A 219 22.33 4.30 2.56
CA GLY A 219 22.94 3.96 1.29
C GLY A 219 21.90 3.51 0.26
N MET A 220 20.71 4.16 0.25
CA MET A 220 19.62 3.76 -0.64
C MET A 220 19.96 4.13 -2.08
N SER A 221 20.06 3.14 -2.99
CA SER A 221 20.13 3.40 -4.42
C SER A 221 18.71 3.63 -4.95
N ILE A 222 18.27 4.89 -4.91
CA ILE A 222 16.91 5.24 -5.33
C ILE A 222 16.94 5.50 -6.85
N PRO A 223 16.13 4.77 -7.64
CA PRO A 223 16.11 4.93 -9.09
C PRO A 223 15.59 6.31 -9.50
N MET A 224 16.00 6.79 -10.67
CA MET A 224 15.41 7.99 -11.27
C MET A 224 13.93 7.75 -11.55
N LEU A 225 13.16 8.82 -11.49
CA LEU A 225 11.73 8.78 -11.81
C LEU A 225 11.55 8.46 -13.30
N ASP A 226 10.71 7.50 -13.61
CA ASP A 226 10.39 7.11 -14.97
C ASP A 226 9.57 8.23 -15.68
N PRO A 227 10.10 8.82 -16.78
CA PRO A 227 9.39 9.86 -17.51
C PRO A 227 8.03 9.41 -18.09
N MET A 228 7.90 8.12 -18.43
CA MET A 228 6.64 7.54 -18.95
C MET A 228 5.53 7.62 -17.92
N LYS A 229 5.83 7.25 -16.66
CA LYS A 229 4.87 7.35 -15.56
C LYS A 229 4.48 8.80 -15.25
N CYS A 230 5.40 9.74 -15.49
CA CYS A 230 5.12 11.17 -15.36
C CYS A 230 4.12 11.64 -16.42
N ILE A 231 4.23 11.18 -17.67
CA ILE A 231 3.26 11.50 -18.74
C ILE A 231 1.88 11.01 -18.34
N VAL A 232 1.76 9.76 -17.92
CA VAL A 232 0.47 9.18 -17.50
C VAL A 232 -0.16 10.00 -16.39
N LYS A 233 0.61 10.41 -15.40
CA LYS A 233 0.15 11.22 -14.27
C LYS A 233 -0.36 12.59 -14.73
N VAL A 234 0.43 13.31 -15.54
CA VAL A 234 0.07 14.66 -16.01
C VAL A 234 -1.12 14.60 -16.96
N ALA A 235 -1.12 13.63 -17.89
CA ALA A 235 -2.22 13.44 -18.84
C ALA A 235 -3.55 13.14 -18.15
N ASN A 236 -3.54 12.29 -17.12
CA ASN A 236 -4.74 11.99 -16.33
C ASN A 236 -5.24 13.22 -15.54
N LYS A 237 -4.32 14.06 -15.04
CA LYS A 237 -4.67 15.26 -14.28
C LYS A 237 -5.32 16.35 -15.14
N ILE A 238 -5.00 16.39 -16.43
CA ILE A 238 -5.57 17.33 -17.42
C ILE A 238 -6.75 16.70 -18.17
N SER A 239 -7.04 15.41 -17.92
CA SER A 239 -8.09 14.65 -18.62
C SER A 239 -7.89 14.63 -20.16
N LEU A 240 -6.64 14.36 -20.60
CA LEU A 240 -6.31 14.28 -22.03
C LEU A 240 -6.88 13.03 -22.68
N ASN A 241 -7.17 13.15 -24.00
CA ASN A 241 -7.60 12.03 -24.82
C ASN A 241 -6.51 10.94 -24.87
N GLU A 242 -6.92 9.66 -24.80
CA GLU A 242 -6.01 8.51 -24.80
C GLU A 242 -5.13 8.43 -26.07
N LYS A 243 -5.64 8.93 -27.22
CA LYS A 243 -4.86 9.00 -28.48
C LYS A 243 -3.63 9.90 -28.32
N ILE A 244 -3.79 11.06 -27.66
CA ILE A 244 -2.70 12.00 -27.43
C ILE A 244 -1.72 11.47 -26.40
N LYS A 245 -2.24 10.83 -25.36
CA LYS A 245 -1.42 10.18 -24.34
C LYS A 245 -0.49 9.11 -24.94
N ARG A 246 -1.00 8.27 -25.85
CA ARG A 246 -0.18 7.26 -26.56
C ARG A 246 0.87 7.92 -27.47
N LYS A 247 0.51 8.98 -28.21
CA LYS A 247 1.47 9.76 -29.00
C LYS A 247 2.56 10.38 -28.13
N ALA A 248 2.20 10.91 -26.94
CA ALA A 248 3.16 11.48 -26.00
C ALA A 248 4.10 10.41 -25.44
N MET A 249 3.61 9.21 -25.16
CA MET A 249 4.46 8.09 -24.74
C MET A 249 5.43 7.69 -25.85
N GLY A 250 4.99 7.55 -27.08
CA GLY A 250 5.86 7.23 -28.22
C GLY A 250 6.92 8.31 -28.46
N LEU A 251 6.56 9.59 -28.36
CA LEU A 251 7.53 10.69 -28.48
C LEU A 251 8.55 10.69 -27.31
N MET A 252 8.12 10.33 -26.11
CA MET A 252 9.02 10.23 -24.96
C MET A 252 10.02 9.06 -25.11
N SER A 253 9.59 7.91 -25.66
CA SER A 253 10.52 6.81 -26.01
C SER A 253 11.63 7.31 -26.91
N GLN A 254 11.28 8.01 -28.00
CA GLN A 254 12.27 8.59 -28.93
C GLN A 254 13.23 9.57 -28.23
N VAL A 255 12.70 10.43 -27.35
CA VAL A 255 13.51 11.38 -26.57
C VAL A 255 14.46 10.67 -25.62
N THR A 256 14.03 9.54 -25.05
CA THR A 256 14.85 8.74 -24.14
C THR A 256 15.92 7.95 -24.93
N GLU A 257 15.59 7.33 -26.05
CA GLU A 257 16.52 6.60 -26.92
C GLU A 257 17.62 7.50 -27.49
N LYS A 258 17.28 8.75 -27.80
CA LYS A 258 18.23 9.77 -28.26
C LYS A 258 19.01 10.47 -27.16
N GLU A 259 18.88 10.02 -25.91
CA GLU A 259 19.52 10.56 -24.71
C GLU A 259 19.29 12.08 -24.46
N ILE A 260 18.29 12.66 -25.12
CA ILE A 260 17.95 14.10 -24.96
C ILE A 260 17.42 14.37 -23.55
N SER A 261 16.96 13.34 -22.85
CA SER A 261 16.45 13.40 -21.49
C SER A 261 17.54 13.58 -20.43
N ALA A 262 18.81 13.33 -20.76
CA ALA A 262 19.91 13.35 -19.81
C ALA A 262 20.05 14.70 -19.07
N GLY A 263 20.17 14.64 -17.74
CA GLY A 263 20.32 15.83 -16.88
C GLY A 263 19.08 16.72 -16.74
N LYS A 264 17.93 16.29 -17.23
CA LYS A 264 16.69 17.08 -17.19
C LYS A 264 15.69 16.48 -16.20
N ASP A 265 14.88 17.35 -15.57
CA ASP A 265 13.81 16.90 -14.70
C ASP A 265 12.74 16.12 -15.47
N PRO A 266 12.38 14.89 -15.05
CA PRO A 266 11.41 14.05 -15.74
C PRO A 266 10.01 14.66 -15.83
N MET A 267 9.58 15.40 -14.79
CA MET A 267 8.26 16.06 -14.81
C MET A 267 8.21 17.21 -15.80
N GLY A 268 9.28 17.98 -15.89
CA GLY A 268 9.42 19.06 -16.88
C GLY A 268 9.47 18.52 -18.32
N LEU A 269 10.15 17.42 -18.56
CA LEU A 269 10.14 16.74 -19.87
C LEU A 269 8.77 16.19 -20.22
N ALA A 270 8.09 15.51 -19.30
CA ALA A 270 6.75 14.99 -19.50
C ALA A 270 5.76 16.11 -19.89
N ALA A 271 5.81 17.24 -19.18
CA ALA A 271 4.98 18.40 -19.48
C ALA A 271 5.21 18.95 -20.89
N THR A 272 6.48 19.08 -21.31
CA THR A 272 6.82 19.59 -22.66
C THR A 272 6.44 18.63 -23.77
N VAL A 273 6.62 17.33 -23.57
CA VAL A 273 6.21 16.31 -24.56
C VAL A 273 4.69 16.32 -24.74
N ILE A 274 3.92 16.40 -23.63
CA ILE A 274 2.46 16.53 -23.68
C ILE A 274 2.07 17.79 -24.46
N TYR A 275 2.70 18.92 -24.16
CA TYR A 275 2.44 20.17 -24.87
C TYR A 275 2.67 20.07 -26.39
N ILE A 276 3.77 19.45 -26.81
CA ILE A 276 4.07 19.21 -28.24
C ILE A 276 2.98 18.33 -28.88
N CYS A 277 2.52 17.30 -28.18
CA CYS A 277 1.48 16.41 -28.69
C CYS A 277 0.10 17.10 -28.76
N CYS A 278 -0.23 17.97 -27.81
CA CYS A 278 -1.45 18.78 -27.88
C CYS A 278 -1.43 19.73 -29.06
N LEU A 279 -0.30 20.42 -29.32
CA LEU A 279 -0.13 21.27 -30.50
C LEU A 279 -0.29 20.51 -31.82
N LYS A 280 0.24 19.27 -31.90
CA LYS A 280 0.11 18.42 -33.11
C LYS A 280 -1.29 17.81 -33.28
N ALA A 281 -2.12 17.86 -32.27
CA ALA A 281 -3.45 17.28 -32.26
C ALA A 281 -4.57 18.36 -32.28
N ASP A 282 -4.17 19.63 -32.37
CA ASP A 282 -5.07 20.81 -32.32
C ASP A 282 -5.99 20.82 -31.08
N GLU A 283 -5.47 20.33 -29.94
CA GLU A 283 -6.16 20.47 -28.64
C GLU A 283 -5.77 21.76 -27.95
N ASP A 284 -6.77 22.55 -27.53
CA ASP A 284 -6.64 23.86 -26.88
C ASP A 284 -6.18 23.72 -25.40
N LYS A 285 -4.99 23.19 -25.18
CA LYS A 285 -4.38 23.15 -23.84
C LYS A 285 -3.25 24.16 -23.72
N THR A 286 -3.37 25.04 -22.73
CA THR A 286 -2.37 26.10 -22.50
C THR A 286 -1.13 25.57 -21.78
N GLN A 287 0.03 26.24 -22.03
CA GLN A 287 1.27 25.93 -21.30
C GLN A 287 1.09 26.04 -19.78
N ILE A 288 0.26 27.00 -19.34
CA ILE A 288 -0.02 27.27 -17.92
C ILE A 288 -0.77 26.10 -17.27
N GLU A 289 -1.78 25.54 -17.95
CA GLU A 289 -2.56 24.38 -17.44
C GLU A 289 -1.67 23.15 -17.30
N ILE A 290 -0.86 22.87 -18.32
CA ILE A 290 0.06 21.73 -18.31
C ILE A 290 1.13 21.92 -17.24
N ALA A 291 1.69 23.12 -17.11
CA ALA A 291 2.68 23.44 -16.08
C ALA A 291 2.11 23.26 -14.65
N LYS A 292 0.90 23.75 -14.39
CA LYS A 292 0.20 23.55 -13.11
C LYS A 292 -0.05 22.07 -12.81
N ALA A 293 -0.48 21.30 -13.81
CA ALA A 293 -0.71 19.86 -13.63
C ALA A 293 0.56 19.09 -13.32
N ALA A 294 1.66 19.45 -13.97
CA ALA A 294 2.98 18.85 -13.74
C ALA A 294 3.67 19.37 -12.45
N GLY A 295 3.21 20.49 -11.89
CA GLY A 295 3.85 21.13 -10.74
C GLY A 295 5.19 21.80 -11.09
N VAL A 296 5.33 22.26 -12.33
CA VAL A 296 6.51 23.00 -12.85
C VAL A 296 6.13 24.42 -13.26
N THR A 297 7.12 25.28 -13.47
CA THR A 297 6.84 26.65 -13.93
C THR A 297 6.60 26.67 -15.44
N GLU A 298 5.75 27.59 -15.91
CA GLU A 298 5.50 27.82 -17.35
C GLU A 298 6.81 28.09 -18.11
N VAL A 299 7.71 28.88 -17.52
CA VAL A 299 9.03 29.18 -18.10
C VAL A 299 9.83 27.92 -18.35
N THR A 300 9.76 26.93 -17.45
CA THR A 300 10.42 25.62 -17.63
C THR A 300 9.86 24.89 -18.85
N VAL A 301 8.54 24.85 -19.01
CA VAL A 301 7.89 24.22 -20.17
C VAL A 301 8.30 24.93 -21.45
N ARG A 302 8.29 26.27 -21.47
CA ARG A 302 8.66 27.08 -22.64
C ARG A 302 10.13 26.88 -23.07
N ASN A 303 11.04 26.90 -22.12
CA ASN A 303 12.47 26.71 -22.42
C ASN A 303 12.74 25.28 -22.92
N ARG A 304 12.14 24.28 -22.29
CA ARG A 304 12.26 22.87 -22.70
C ARG A 304 11.63 22.61 -24.06
N TYR A 305 10.52 23.30 -24.37
CA TYR A 305 9.89 23.23 -25.69
C TYR A 305 10.83 23.69 -26.78
N LYS A 306 11.51 24.86 -26.60
CA LYS A 306 12.51 25.35 -27.55
C LYS A 306 13.66 24.36 -27.73
N ASP A 307 14.18 23.81 -26.61
CA ASP A 307 15.27 22.84 -26.65
C ASP A 307 14.88 21.56 -27.41
N LEU A 308 13.67 21.02 -27.13
CA LEU A 308 13.21 19.80 -27.78
C LEU A 308 12.88 20.03 -29.26
N LYS A 309 12.29 21.18 -29.61
CA LYS A 309 11.97 21.53 -30.99
C LYS A 309 13.24 21.56 -31.81
N ASN A 310 14.27 22.30 -31.38
CA ASN A 310 15.54 22.40 -32.08
C ASN A 310 16.19 21.02 -32.24
N LYS A 311 16.27 20.21 -31.20
CA LYS A 311 16.89 18.89 -31.22
C LYS A 311 16.13 17.84 -32.05
N LEU A 312 14.80 17.95 -32.12
CA LEU A 312 13.97 17.06 -32.95
C LEU A 312 13.99 17.48 -34.42
N GLU A 313 14.05 18.79 -34.72
CA GLU A 313 14.17 19.31 -36.10
C GLU A 313 15.53 19.01 -36.73
N PHE A 314 16.61 18.98 -35.93
CA PHE A 314 17.94 18.57 -36.40
C PHE A 314 18.09 17.08 -36.70
N LEU A 315 17.09 16.25 -36.32
CA LEU A 315 17.14 14.80 -36.42
C LEU A 315 16.09 14.20 -37.37
N ASN A 316 15.19 15.06 -37.95
CA ASN A 316 14.36 14.77 -39.09
C ASN A 316 14.97 15.40 -40.36
#